data_325112b1bfde36e4333cc4744ac7f6fb
#
_entry.id   325112b1bfde36e4333cc4744ac7f6fb
#
_cell.length_a   1.000
_cell.length_b   1.000
_cell.length_c   1.000
_cell.angle_alpha   90.00
_cell.angle_beta   90.00
_cell.angle_gamma   90.00
#
_symmetry.space_group_name_H-M   'P 1'
#
loop_
_entity.id
_entity.type
_entity.pdbx_description
1 polymer ?
#
loop_
_entity_poly.entity_id
_entity_poly.type
_entity_poly.pdbx_seq_one_letter_code
_entity_poly.pdbx_strand_id
1 'polypeptide(L)'
;MAYSGGGLAEEGPVRLPRERFDYAPIVDRRPWKLPKGARIAVWTIVNVEEWDIEKPMARQYLTAPQGVVTIPDVPNWAWHDYGMRVGFWRLFDALTKRKIRATTSINAQVCQSYAPVARAMLDAGWEFMGHGVVQGAMHNLPDQRAPIRKAVQLLRDFTGRKPKGWLGPGLSETWETLDFLAEEGIEYVSDWVNDDQPYEIRTRAGTLVSVPYTLELNDIPMMVLQHRASGEWLQRARDQFDRLYAEGGRNPRVMALAVHPYISGVPHRIKYFEAVYDYIQKKKGVWLTTGEEIYEWYKVHKW
;
A
#
# COMPACT_ATOMS: atom_id res chain seq x y z
N MET A 1 52.45 3.25 -6.92
CA MET A 1 51.59 4.43 -6.77
C MET A 1 50.85 4.28 -5.45
N ALA A 2 51.14 5.12 -4.47
CA ALA A 2 50.54 5.06 -3.15
C ALA A 2 49.13 5.66 -3.20
N TYR A 3 48.15 4.88 -2.74
CA TYR A 3 46.81 5.39 -2.49
C TYR A 3 46.89 6.36 -1.30
N SER A 4 46.69 7.65 -1.55
CA SER A 4 46.51 8.66 -0.52
C SER A 4 45.13 8.42 0.14
N GLY A 5 45.12 8.00 1.39
CA GLY A 5 43.92 7.89 2.20
C GLY A 5 43.22 9.24 2.33
N GLY A 6 42.10 9.42 1.62
CA GLY A 6 41.14 10.46 1.94
C GLY A 6 40.57 10.18 3.34
N GLY A 7 40.73 11.11 4.27
CA GLY A 7 40.15 11.03 5.60
C GLY A 7 38.64 10.82 5.47
N LEU A 8 38.13 9.75 6.09
CA LEU A 8 36.71 9.53 6.28
C LEU A 8 36.20 10.74 7.09
N ALA A 9 35.27 11.50 6.53
CA ALA A 9 34.50 12.45 7.30
C ALA A 9 33.95 11.71 8.53
N GLU A 10 34.01 12.32 9.72
CA GLU A 10 33.36 11.75 10.89
C GLU A 10 31.88 11.54 10.55
N GLU A 11 31.53 10.29 10.29
CA GLU A 11 30.15 9.90 10.08
C GLU A 11 29.41 10.14 11.40
N GLY A 12 28.41 11.01 11.38
CA GLY A 12 27.51 11.18 12.51
C GLY A 12 26.88 9.82 12.89
N PRO A 13 26.32 9.70 14.10
CA PRO A 13 25.81 8.42 14.59
C PRO A 13 24.83 7.80 13.58
N VAL A 14 25.10 6.57 13.16
CA VAL A 14 24.23 5.83 12.24
C VAL A 14 22.84 5.68 12.86
N ARG A 15 21.83 6.32 12.29
CA ARG A 15 20.44 6.14 12.70
C ARG A 15 19.99 4.73 12.30
N LEU A 16 19.73 3.90 13.29
CA LEU A 16 19.22 2.56 13.07
C LEU A 16 17.70 2.55 13.21
N PRO A 17 16.97 1.74 12.41
CA PRO A 17 15.53 1.55 12.56
C PRO A 17 15.10 1.15 13.98
N ARG A 18 16.02 0.62 14.80
CA ARG A 18 15.80 0.22 16.20
C ARG A 18 15.41 1.36 17.12
N GLU A 19 15.67 2.62 16.74
CA GLU A 19 15.09 3.76 17.45
C GLU A 19 13.57 3.78 17.34
N ARG A 20 13.01 3.22 16.25
CA ARG A 20 11.59 3.15 15.98
C ARG A 20 10.96 1.83 16.41
N PHE A 21 11.65 0.69 16.24
CA PHE A 21 11.16 -0.62 16.62
C PHE A 21 12.31 -1.58 16.94
N ASP A 22 12.03 -2.57 17.78
CA ASP A 22 13.00 -3.58 18.15
C ASP A 22 13.10 -4.68 17.09
N TYR A 23 14.25 -5.32 16.99
CA TYR A 23 14.37 -6.54 16.21
C TYR A 23 13.74 -7.69 16.97
N ALA A 24 12.64 -8.22 16.43
CA ALA A 24 11.93 -9.34 16.98
C ALA A 24 11.69 -10.38 15.88
N PRO A 25 12.60 -11.37 15.72
CA PRO A 25 12.45 -12.37 14.68
C PRO A 25 11.20 -13.21 14.92
N ILE A 26 10.53 -13.58 13.83
CA ILE A 26 9.22 -14.25 13.89
C ILE A 26 9.23 -15.58 14.61
N VAL A 27 10.40 -16.23 14.71
CA VAL A 27 10.59 -17.52 15.39
C VAL A 27 10.55 -17.40 16.92
N ASP A 28 10.81 -16.22 17.47
CA ASP A 28 10.82 -15.94 18.91
C ASP A 28 9.50 -15.36 19.43
N ARG A 29 8.57 -15.06 18.50
CA ARG A 29 7.29 -14.47 18.84
C ARG A 29 6.31 -15.51 19.38
N ARG A 30 5.48 -15.08 20.33
CA ARG A 30 4.33 -15.88 20.74
C ARG A 30 3.38 -16.08 19.55
N PRO A 31 2.74 -17.24 19.42
CA PRO A 31 1.78 -17.46 18.35
C PRO A 31 0.65 -16.42 18.42
N TRP A 32 0.52 -15.63 17.37
CA TRP A 32 -0.60 -14.72 17.23
C TRP A 32 -1.88 -15.49 16.94
N LYS A 33 -3.05 -14.92 17.25
CA LYS A 33 -4.34 -15.56 16.96
C LYS A 33 -5.16 -14.63 16.11
N LEU A 34 -5.70 -15.15 15.02
CA LEU A 34 -6.64 -14.43 14.15
C LEU A 34 -8.10 -14.77 14.48
N PRO A 35 -9.06 -13.93 14.03
CA PRO A 35 -10.49 -14.19 14.25
C PRO A 35 -10.89 -15.59 13.77
N LYS A 36 -11.77 -16.24 14.53
CA LYS A 36 -12.35 -17.56 14.20
C LYS A 36 -11.31 -18.65 13.89
N GLY A 37 -10.09 -18.51 14.45
CA GLY A 37 -9.01 -19.48 14.22
C GLY A 37 -8.45 -19.45 12.79
N ALA A 38 -8.55 -18.33 12.10
CA ALA A 38 -7.96 -18.17 10.77
C ALA A 38 -6.42 -18.34 10.82
N ARG A 39 -5.87 -18.92 9.77
CA ARG A 39 -4.43 -19.14 9.59
C ARG A 39 -3.75 -17.94 8.92
N ILE A 40 -4.50 -17.23 8.10
CA ILE A 40 -3.98 -16.12 7.32
C ILE A 40 -5.03 -15.01 7.22
N ALA A 41 -4.60 -13.78 7.40
CA ALA A 41 -5.34 -12.59 7.01
C ALA A 41 -4.90 -12.20 5.60
N VAL A 42 -5.84 -12.02 4.69
CA VAL A 42 -5.56 -11.54 3.32
C VAL A 42 -6.30 -10.24 3.11
N TRP A 43 -5.57 -9.20 2.74
CA TRP A 43 -6.15 -7.91 2.44
C TRP A 43 -5.73 -7.40 1.08
N THR A 44 -6.66 -6.70 0.44
CA THR A 44 -6.48 -6.14 -0.90
C THR A 44 -6.29 -4.66 -0.80
N ILE A 45 -5.25 -4.14 -1.42
CA ILE A 45 -5.01 -2.71 -1.53
C ILE A 45 -5.22 -2.30 -2.99
N VAL A 46 -6.20 -1.42 -3.22
CA VAL A 46 -6.39 -0.77 -4.51
C VAL A 46 -5.84 0.64 -4.40
N ASN A 47 -4.75 0.91 -5.12
CA ASN A 47 -4.10 2.21 -5.12
C ASN A 47 -4.81 3.12 -6.12
N VAL A 48 -5.47 4.16 -5.62
CA VAL A 48 -6.28 5.10 -6.39
C VAL A 48 -5.62 6.47 -6.35
N GLU A 49 -4.96 6.82 -7.44
CA GLU A 49 -3.97 7.89 -7.48
C GLU A 49 -4.42 9.06 -8.36
N GLU A 50 -4.17 10.28 -7.89
CA GLU A 50 -4.32 11.53 -8.63
C GLU A 50 -2.96 12.00 -9.15
N TRP A 51 -2.84 12.13 -10.46
CA TRP A 51 -1.62 12.54 -11.14
C TRP A 51 -1.75 13.91 -11.76
N ASP A 52 -0.83 14.81 -11.43
CA ASP A 52 -0.80 16.17 -11.95
C ASP A 52 -0.26 16.18 -13.38
N ILE A 53 -1.10 16.51 -14.37
CA ILE A 53 -0.75 16.55 -15.80
C ILE A 53 0.27 17.65 -16.14
N GLU A 54 0.40 18.65 -15.28
CA GLU A 54 1.36 19.76 -15.48
C GLU A 54 2.77 19.41 -14.94
N LYS A 55 2.95 18.19 -14.45
CA LYS A 55 4.23 17.69 -13.95
C LYS A 55 4.76 16.51 -14.77
N PRO A 56 6.06 16.25 -14.72
CA PRO A 56 6.64 15.05 -15.32
C PRO A 56 6.00 13.80 -14.74
N MET A 57 5.59 12.87 -15.60
CA MET A 57 5.06 11.57 -15.17
C MET A 57 6.18 10.70 -14.62
N ALA A 58 6.04 10.29 -13.35
CA ALA A 58 7.06 9.48 -12.65
C ALA A 58 7.20 8.06 -13.23
N ARG A 59 6.14 7.56 -13.87
CA ARG A 59 6.16 6.26 -14.57
C ARG A 59 5.73 6.42 -16.00
N GLN A 60 6.57 5.96 -16.91
CA GLN A 60 6.34 6.03 -18.33
C GLN A 60 6.11 4.63 -18.88
N TYR A 61 4.93 4.39 -19.42
CA TYR A 61 4.65 3.21 -20.24
C TYR A 61 5.18 3.41 -21.66
N LEU A 62 5.06 4.63 -22.14
CA LEU A 62 5.61 5.07 -23.41
C LEU A 62 6.72 6.09 -23.15
N THR A 63 7.95 5.74 -23.50
CA THR A 63 9.08 6.68 -23.43
C THR A 63 8.91 7.77 -24.49
N ALA A 64 9.10 9.02 -24.11
CA ALA A 64 9.03 10.14 -25.05
C ALA A 64 10.07 9.98 -26.18
N PRO A 65 9.74 10.36 -27.43
CA PRO A 65 10.68 10.34 -28.52
C PRO A 65 11.95 11.13 -28.18
N GLN A 66 13.11 10.58 -28.52
CA GLN A 66 14.43 11.21 -28.32
C GLN A 66 14.79 11.46 -26.82
N GLY A 67 14.10 10.84 -25.88
CA GLY A 67 14.37 10.99 -24.44
C GLY A 67 14.03 12.38 -23.88
N VAL A 68 13.30 13.19 -24.59
CA VAL A 68 12.87 14.52 -24.14
C VAL A 68 11.66 14.38 -23.23
N VAL A 69 11.75 14.94 -22.02
CA VAL A 69 10.59 15.04 -21.12
C VAL A 69 9.61 16.07 -21.68
N THR A 70 8.40 15.63 -21.98
CA THR A 70 7.31 16.51 -22.45
C THR A 70 6.35 16.82 -21.32
N ILE A 71 5.90 18.07 -21.24
CA ILE A 71 4.84 18.52 -20.32
C ILE A 71 3.82 19.31 -21.17
N PRO A 72 2.55 18.87 -21.23
CA PRO A 72 2.00 17.67 -20.61
C PRO A 72 2.46 16.37 -21.27
N ASP A 73 2.70 15.33 -20.45
CA ASP A 73 2.97 13.97 -20.94
C ASP A 73 1.62 13.23 -21.12
N VAL A 74 0.92 13.59 -22.18
CA VAL A 74 -0.45 13.12 -22.45
C VAL A 74 -0.57 11.58 -22.46
N PRO A 75 0.29 10.80 -23.18
CA PRO A 75 0.09 9.36 -23.23
C PRO A 75 0.26 8.67 -21.88
N ASN A 76 1.24 9.06 -21.08
CA ASN A 76 1.47 8.45 -19.78
C ASN A 76 0.45 8.93 -18.73
N TRP A 77 0.06 10.20 -18.75
CA TRP A 77 -1.02 10.68 -17.91
C TRP A 77 -2.36 9.99 -18.26
N ALA A 78 -2.71 9.91 -19.55
CA ALA A 78 -3.92 9.26 -20.01
C ALA A 78 -3.95 7.75 -19.68
N TRP A 79 -2.81 7.09 -19.63
CA TRP A 79 -2.70 5.71 -19.15
C TRP A 79 -3.14 5.58 -17.69
N HIS A 80 -2.76 6.51 -16.81
CA HIS A 80 -3.24 6.53 -15.44
C HIS A 80 -4.73 6.86 -15.36
N ASP A 81 -5.21 7.86 -16.14
CA ASP A 81 -6.62 8.25 -16.21
C ASP A 81 -7.53 7.12 -16.73
N TYR A 82 -7.03 6.27 -17.65
CA TYR A 82 -7.72 5.05 -18.03
C TYR A 82 -8.06 4.17 -16.82
N GLY A 83 -7.17 4.12 -15.85
CA GLY A 83 -7.41 3.43 -14.59
C GLY A 83 -8.66 3.95 -13.89
N MET A 84 -8.82 5.25 -13.81
CA MET A 84 -9.95 5.90 -13.15
C MET A 84 -11.25 5.78 -13.94
N ARG A 85 -11.16 5.89 -15.27
CA ARG A 85 -12.33 5.83 -16.16
C ARG A 85 -12.88 4.43 -16.38
N VAL A 86 -12.01 3.43 -16.43
CA VAL A 86 -12.38 2.07 -16.86
C VAL A 86 -11.81 0.97 -15.96
N GLY A 87 -10.50 1.02 -15.66
CA GLY A 87 -9.80 -0.05 -14.95
C GLY A 87 -10.33 -0.28 -13.53
N PHE A 88 -10.62 0.80 -12.82
CA PHE A 88 -11.21 0.75 -11.47
C PHE A 88 -12.50 -0.06 -11.45
N TRP A 89 -13.39 0.18 -12.39
CA TRP A 89 -14.71 -0.46 -12.42
C TRP A 89 -14.63 -1.98 -12.62
N ARG A 90 -13.59 -2.48 -13.32
CA ARG A 90 -13.35 -3.92 -13.42
C ARG A 90 -12.86 -4.51 -12.10
N LEU A 91 -11.93 -3.83 -11.41
CA LEU A 91 -11.46 -4.27 -10.09
C LEU A 91 -12.61 -4.22 -9.07
N PHE A 92 -13.38 -3.14 -9.08
CA PHE A 92 -14.53 -2.96 -8.21
C PHE A 92 -15.58 -4.07 -8.40
N ASP A 93 -15.94 -4.37 -9.65
CA ASP A 93 -16.86 -5.45 -10.00
C ASP A 93 -16.32 -6.82 -9.56
N ALA A 94 -15.05 -7.09 -9.84
CA ALA A 94 -14.40 -8.35 -9.47
C ALA A 94 -14.42 -8.59 -7.94
N LEU A 95 -14.18 -7.56 -7.13
CA LEU A 95 -14.22 -7.63 -5.67
C LEU A 95 -15.65 -7.71 -5.13
N THR A 96 -16.56 -6.89 -5.67
CA THR A 96 -17.96 -6.84 -5.24
C THR A 96 -18.67 -8.18 -5.50
N LYS A 97 -18.48 -8.78 -6.65
CA LYS A 97 -19.03 -10.11 -6.99
C LYS A 97 -18.57 -11.20 -6.02
N ARG A 98 -17.37 -11.04 -5.45
CA ARG A 98 -16.79 -11.97 -4.47
C ARG A 98 -17.05 -11.57 -3.02
N LYS A 99 -17.81 -10.48 -2.79
CA LYS A 99 -18.12 -9.94 -1.47
C LYS A 99 -16.86 -9.59 -0.67
N ILE A 100 -15.84 -9.07 -1.35
CA ILE A 100 -14.57 -8.67 -0.75
C ILE A 100 -14.58 -7.15 -0.60
N ARG A 101 -14.38 -6.69 0.63
CA ARG A 101 -14.07 -5.28 0.91
C ARG A 101 -12.56 -5.08 0.78
N ALA A 102 -12.15 -4.02 0.12
CA ALA A 102 -10.76 -3.65 -0.02
C ALA A 102 -10.41 -2.46 0.88
N THR A 103 -9.13 -2.25 1.06
CA THR A 103 -8.56 -0.97 1.48
C THR A 103 -8.21 -0.19 0.22
N THR A 104 -8.70 1.03 0.07
CA THR A 104 -8.15 1.93 -0.94
C THR A 104 -7.02 2.74 -0.33
N SER A 105 -5.82 2.65 -0.93
CA SER A 105 -4.75 3.62 -0.72
C SER A 105 -5.04 4.78 -1.67
N ILE A 106 -5.49 5.92 -1.13
CA ILE A 106 -6.12 6.96 -1.94
C ILE A 106 -5.44 8.32 -1.75
N ASN A 107 -5.07 8.96 -2.85
CA ASN A 107 -4.79 10.39 -2.82
C ASN A 107 -6.09 11.15 -2.52
N ALA A 108 -6.07 12.02 -1.51
CA ALA A 108 -7.28 12.65 -1.01
C ALA A 108 -7.99 13.53 -2.05
N GLN A 109 -7.28 14.07 -3.03
CA GLN A 109 -7.84 14.87 -4.13
C GLN A 109 -8.80 14.05 -5.00
N VAL A 110 -8.66 12.73 -5.09
CA VAL A 110 -9.57 11.83 -5.83
C VAL A 110 -11.02 11.97 -5.35
N CYS A 111 -11.23 12.27 -4.07
CA CYS A 111 -12.58 12.50 -3.53
C CYS A 111 -13.32 13.67 -4.21
N GLN A 112 -12.56 14.57 -4.84
CA GLN A 112 -13.10 15.73 -5.58
C GLN A 112 -13.05 15.50 -7.10
N SER A 113 -11.87 15.12 -7.63
CA SER A 113 -11.64 14.98 -9.08
C SER A 113 -12.31 13.75 -9.69
N TYR A 114 -12.41 12.66 -8.93
CA TYR A 114 -13.06 11.42 -9.36
C TYR A 114 -14.12 10.97 -8.35
N ALA A 115 -14.98 11.88 -7.94
CA ALA A 115 -16.01 11.67 -6.92
C ALA A 115 -16.88 10.40 -7.12
N PRO A 116 -17.28 9.99 -8.35
CA PRO A 116 -17.99 8.72 -8.54
C PRO A 116 -17.18 7.48 -8.12
N VAL A 117 -15.85 7.47 -8.35
CA VAL A 117 -14.96 6.38 -7.94
C VAL A 117 -14.89 6.32 -6.41
N ALA A 118 -14.63 7.47 -5.78
CA ALA A 118 -14.58 7.56 -4.32
C ALA A 118 -15.91 7.19 -3.67
N ARG A 119 -17.04 7.62 -4.24
CA ARG A 119 -18.39 7.30 -3.73
C ARG A 119 -18.67 5.79 -3.82
N ALA A 120 -18.35 5.14 -4.94
CA ALA A 120 -18.55 3.70 -5.10
C ALA A 120 -17.78 2.89 -4.03
N MET A 121 -16.53 3.28 -3.72
CA MET A 121 -15.74 2.64 -2.67
C MET A 121 -16.37 2.83 -1.28
N LEU A 122 -16.82 4.07 -0.99
CA LEU A 122 -17.45 4.38 0.30
C LEU A 122 -18.76 3.59 0.48
N ASP A 123 -19.61 3.56 -0.54
CA ASP A 123 -20.89 2.85 -0.50
C ASP A 123 -20.71 1.33 -0.40
N ALA A 124 -19.61 0.78 -0.93
CA ALA A 124 -19.22 -0.62 -0.79
C ALA A 124 -18.52 -0.93 0.57
N GLY A 125 -18.39 0.04 1.44
CA GLY A 125 -17.77 -0.11 2.77
C GLY A 125 -16.26 -0.41 2.71
N TRP A 126 -15.56 0.09 1.68
CA TRP A 126 -14.11 0.00 1.63
C TRP A 126 -13.47 0.90 2.70
N GLU A 127 -12.31 0.49 3.16
CA GLU A 127 -11.48 1.33 3.98
C GLU A 127 -10.76 2.38 3.13
N PHE A 128 -10.67 3.62 3.67
CA PHE A 128 -9.91 4.72 3.07
C PHE A 128 -8.62 4.93 3.85
N MET A 129 -7.52 4.49 3.30
CA MET A 129 -6.16 4.68 3.82
C MET A 129 -5.51 5.87 3.12
N GLY A 130 -4.96 6.82 3.87
CA GLY A 130 -4.36 8.03 3.33
C GLY A 130 -3.13 7.75 2.47
N HIS A 131 -2.98 8.50 1.36
CA HIS A 131 -1.87 8.37 0.41
C HIS A 131 -1.42 9.75 -0.12
N GLY A 132 -1.35 10.75 0.76
CA GLY A 132 -1.10 12.13 0.36
C GLY A 132 -2.32 12.81 -0.27
N VAL A 133 -2.12 14.04 -0.73
CA VAL A 133 -3.17 14.82 -1.43
C VAL A 133 -3.21 14.45 -2.91
N VAL A 134 -2.07 14.48 -3.56
CA VAL A 134 -1.81 14.06 -4.96
C VAL A 134 -0.58 13.14 -4.96
N GLN A 135 -0.37 12.40 -6.03
CA GLN A 135 0.76 11.48 -6.13
C GLN A 135 2.09 12.23 -6.20
N GLY A 136 2.96 11.98 -5.21
CA GLY A 136 4.27 12.62 -5.12
C GLY A 136 5.01 12.19 -3.87
N ALA A 137 6.33 11.93 -3.99
CA ALA A 137 7.15 11.44 -2.88
C ALA A 137 7.20 12.43 -1.71
N MET A 138 7.06 11.93 -0.48
CA MET A 138 7.10 12.73 0.75
C MET A 138 8.40 13.52 0.89
N HIS A 139 9.53 12.99 0.42
CA HIS A 139 10.83 13.66 0.41
C HIS A 139 10.85 14.98 -0.36
N ASN A 140 9.97 15.14 -1.35
CA ASN A 140 9.90 16.34 -2.18
C ASN A 140 9.09 17.47 -1.54
N LEU A 141 8.49 17.23 -0.37
CA LEU A 141 7.71 18.22 0.34
C LEU A 141 8.61 19.01 1.30
N PRO A 142 8.70 20.33 1.16
CA PRO A 142 9.49 21.17 2.08
C PRO A 142 8.90 21.19 3.50
N ASP A 143 7.60 21.04 3.61
CA ASP A 143 6.85 20.79 4.86
C ASP A 143 5.91 19.63 4.62
N GLN A 144 5.99 18.57 5.41
CA GLN A 144 5.13 17.40 5.30
C GLN A 144 3.87 17.51 6.15
N ARG A 145 3.88 18.30 7.24
CA ARG A 145 2.75 18.42 8.17
C ARG A 145 1.50 18.98 7.49
N ALA A 146 1.66 20.08 6.76
CA ALA A 146 0.52 20.71 6.10
C ALA A 146 -0.13 19.81 5.03
N PRO A 147 0.59 19.16 4.12
CA PRO A 147 0.03 18.18 3.18
C PRO A 147 -0.61 16.95 3.86
N ILE A 148 0.02 16.40 4.91
CA ILE A 148 -0.57 15.27 5.66
C ILE A 148 -1.89 15.70 6.29
N ARG A 149 -1.92 16.82 7.02
CA ARG A 149 -3.13 17.38 7.61
C ARG A 149 -4.22 17.63 6.58
N LYS A 150 -3.87 18.21 5.43
CA LYS A 150 -4.80 18.45 4.32
C LYS A 150 -5.39 17.13 3.79
N ALA A 151 -4.57 16.11 3.61
CA ALA A 151 -5.06 14.81 3.15
C ALA A 151 -6.01 14.16 4.16
N VAL A 152 -5.65 14.16 5.44
CA VAL A 152 -6.51 13.65 6.54
C VAL A 152 -7.84 14.41 6.59
N GLN A 153 -7.81 15.74 6.45
CA GLN A 153 -9.02 16.57 6.46
C GLN A 153 -9.95 16.28 5.28
N LEU A 154 -9.41 16.22 4.05
CA LEU A 154 -10.19 15.92 2.85
C LEU A 154 -10.85 14.53 2.92
N LEU A 155 -10.11 13.52 3.39
CA LEU A 155 -10.66 12.18 3.58
C LEU A 155 -11.74 12.16 4.67
N ARG A 156 -11.51 12.85 5.79
CA ARG A 156 -12.51 12.99 6.85
C ARG A 156 -13.79 13.66 6.36
N ASP A 157 -13.66 14.75 5.63
CA ASP A 157 -14.82 15.51 5.13
C ASP A 157 -15.64 14.68 4.15
N PHE A 158 -14.99 13.84 3.34
CA PHE A 158 -15.65 12.96 2.40
C PHE A 158 -16.28 11.72 3.05
N THR A 159 -15.57 11.05 3.95
CA THR A 159 -15.99 9.77 4.54
C THR A 159 -16.78 9.92 5.85
N GLY A 160 -16.75 11.09 6.47
CA GLY A 160 -17.31 11.34 7.80
C GLY A 160 -16.41 10.89 8.96
N ARG A 161 -15.24 10.29 8.69
CA ARG A 161 -14.29 9.82 9.72
C ARG A 161 -12.83 10.03 9.32
N LYS A 162 -11.95 10.19 10.29
CA LYS A 162 -10.50 10.24 10.03
C LYS A 162 -10.01 8.90 9.49
N PRO A 163 -9.09 8.89 8.49
CA PRO A 163 -8.38 7.68 8.13
C PRO A 163 -7.50 7.21 9.30
N LYS A 164 -7.49 5.93 9.58
CA LYS A 164 -6.59 5.35 10.58
C LYS A 164 -5.26 4.93 9.98
N GLY A 165 -5.26 4.53 8.71
CA GLY A 165 -4.10 4.05 7.99
C GLY A 165 -3.48 5.07 7.07
N TRP A 166 -2.18 4.88 6.83
CA TRP A 166 -1.41 5.63 5.87
C TRP A 166 -0.46 4.72 5.08
N LEU A 167 -0.36 5.00 3.79
CA LEU A 167 0.67 4.49 2.90
C LEU A 167 1.30 5.69 2.19
N GLY A 168 2.57 5.93 2.35
CA GLY A 168 3.27 7.03 1.69
C GLY A 168 3.28 6.85 0.16
N PRO A 169 3.08 7.90 -0.64
CA PRO A 169 3.20 7.80 -2.09
C PRO A 169 4.54 7.20 -2.50
N GLY A 170 4.50 6.04 -3.21
CA GLY A 170 5.69 5.28 -3.54
C GLY A 170 6.42 4.68 -2.32
N LEU A 171 5.74 4.44 -1.21
CA LEU A 171 6.29 4.00 0.08
C LEU A 171 7.38 4.93 0.59
N SER A 172 7.27 6.23 0.27
CA SER A 172 8.29 7.21 0.63
C SER A 172 8.02 7.85 1.99
N GLU A 173 9.01 7.84 2.85
CA GLU A 173 9.02 8.51 4.14
C GLU A 173 10.37 9.21 4.36
N THR A 174 10.35 10.33 5.09
CA THR A 174 11.55 10.80 5.80
C THR A 174 11.54 10.23 7.21
N TRP A 175 12.64 10.42 7.94
CA TRP A 175 12.72 9.91 9.32
C TRP A 175 11.65 10.49 10.25
N GLU A 176 11.17 11.69 9.93
CA GLU A 176 10.17 12.43 10.70
C GLU A 176 8.72 12.16 10.28
N THR A 177 8.50 11.56 9.12
CA THR A 177 7.14 11.32 8.57
C THR A 177 6.25 10.58 9.57
N LEU A 178 6.78 9.54 10.22
CA LEU A 178 6.04 8.76 11.22
C LEU A 178 5.54 9.61 12.39
N ASP A 179 6.36 10.57 12.84
CA ASP A 179 5.97 11.47 13.91
C ASP A 179 4.83 12.39 13.50
N PHE A 180 4.89 12.94 12.28
CA PHE A 180 3.86 13.82 11.74
C PHE A 180 2.53 13.07 11.50
N LEU A 181 2.60 11.81 11.06
CA LEU A 181 1.43 10.96 10.91
C LEU A 181 0.74 10.70 12.25
N ALA A 182 1.52 10.37 13.28
CA ALA A 182 0.99 10.15 14.63
C ALA A 182 0.40 11.43 15.22
N GLU A 183 1.03 12.61 15.01
CA GLU A 183 0.52 13.92 15.42
C GLU A 183 -0.87 14.23 14.79
N GLU A 184 -1.11 13.80 13.54
CA GLU A 184 -2.39 13.98 12.85
C GLU A 184 -3.42 12.88 13.18
N GLY A 185 -3.04 11.92 14.02
CA GLY A 185 -3.95 10.87 14.51
C GLY A 185 -4.09 9.67 13.59
N ILE A 186 -3.11 9.42 12.72
CA ILE A 186 -2.94 8.15 12.03
C ILE A 186 -2.55 7.11 13.08
N GLU A 187 -3.04 5.91 12.94
CA GLU A 187 -2.86 4.84 13.92
C GLU A 187 -2.03 3.67 13.39
N TYR A 188 -2.01 3.45 12.06
CA TYR A 188 -1.14 2.46 11.43
C TYR A 188 -0.55 2.95 10.10
N VAL A 189 0.60 2.37 9.73
CA VAL A 189 1.30 2.63 8.47
C VAL A 189 1.62 1.31 7.76
N SER A 190 1.85 1.37 6.44
CA SER A 190 2.15 0.18 5.65
C SER A 190 3.39 0.33 4.75
N ASP A 191 4.22 1.34 4.99
CA ASP A 191 5.43 1.62 4.21
C ASP A 191 6.59 0.66 4.52
N TRP A 192 6.60 0.07 5.72
CA TRP A 192 7.64 -0.84 6.20
C TRP A 192 7.33 -2.28 5.82
N VAL A 193 7.83 -2.70 4.64
CA VAL A 193 7.56 -4.02 4.05
C VAL A 193 8.56 -5.08 4.53
N ASN A 194 8.71 -5.24 5.82
CA ASN A 194 9.77 -6.03 6.44
C ASN A 194 9.27 -7.14 7.37
N ASP A 195 7.96 -7.42 7.37
CA ASP A 195 7.37 -8.43 8.25
C ASP A 195 6.10 -9.07 7.67
N ASP A 196 5.77 -10.28 8.13
CA ASP A 196 4.52 -10.99 7.83
C ASP A 196 3.46 -10.82 8.93
N GLN A 197 3.77 -10.09 10.00
CA GLN A 197 2.87 -9.80 11.11
C GLN A 197 2.94 -8.33 11.50
N PRO A 198 1.85 -7.72 12.02
CA PRO A 198 1.91 -6.35 12.51
C PRO A 198 2.88 -6.23 13.70
N TYR A 199 3.49 -5.05 13.84
CA TYR A 199 4.34 -4.70 14.98
C TYR A 199 4.25 -3.20 15.28
N GLU A 200 4.68 -2.81 16.48
CA GLU A 200 4.62 -1.43 16.93
C GLU A 200 5.83 -0.61 16.49
N ILE A 201 5.58 0.65 16.09
CA ILE A 201 6.59 1.66 15.74
C ILE A 201 6.49 2.83 16.72
N ARG A 202 7.58 3.16 17.40
CA ARG A 202 7.67 4.28 18.32
C ARG A 202 7.75 5.60 17.56
N THR A 203 6.98 6.58 18.01
CA THR A 203 7.00 7.96 17.50
C THR A 203 7.05 8.93 18.68
N ARG A 204 7.34 10.20 18.41
CA ARG A 204 7.29 11.26 19.43
C ARG A 204 5.88 11.53 19.94
N ALA A 205 4.86 11.20 19.16
CA ALA A 205 3.46 11.44 19.51
C ALA A 205 2.71 10.17 19.95
N GLY A 206 3.43 9.07 20.19
CA GLY A 206 2.85 7.80 20.61
C GLY A 206 3.34 6.62 19.77
N THR A 207 2.49 5.62 19.58
CA THR A 207 2.84 4.38 18.86
C THR A 207 1.96 4.24 17.63
N LEU A 208 2.59 4.01 16.48
CA LEU A 208 1.95 3.51 15.27
C LEU A 208 2.08 1.99 15.19
N VAL A 209 1.26 1.36 14.38
CA VAL A 209 1.41 -0.06 14.05
C VAL A 209 1.82 -0.18 12.58
N SER A 210 2.87 -0.94 12.28
CA SER A 210 3.16 -1.37 10.93
C SER A 210 2.24 -2.53 10.58
N VAL A 211 1.40 -2.37 9.56
CA VAL A 211 0.57 -3.44 9.00
C VAL A 211 1.25 -3.95 7.73
N PRO A 212 1.53 -5.25 7.62
CA PRO A 212 2.29 -5.79 6.49
C PRO A 212 1.68 -5.45 5.12
N TYR A 213 2.47 -4.80 4.28
CA TYR A 213 2.21 -4.52 2.87
C TYR A 213 3.07 -5.43 1.99
N THR A 214 3.13 -5.21 0.68
CA THR A 214 3.91 -6.05 -0.22
C THR A 214 4.58 -5.27 -1.35
N LEU A 215 5.83 -5.62 -1.64
CA LEU A 215 6.51 -5.28 -2.88
C LEU A 215 6.43 -6.44 -3.89
N GLU A 216 6.44 -7.68 -3.39
CA GLU A 216 6.49 -8.89 -4.23
C GLU A 216 5.16 -9.20 -4.94
N LEU A 217 4.02 -8.79 -4.36
CA LEU A 217 2.69 -8.92 -4.93
C LEU A 217 2.03 -7.57 -5.24
N ASN A 218 2.86 -6.59 -5.58
CA ASN A 218 2.45 -5.30 -6.10
C ASN A 218 2.66 -5.29 -7.61
N ASP A 219 1.63 -4.94 -8.35
CA ASP A 219 1.63 -4.99 -9.82
C ASP A 219 2.60 -3.99 -10.46
N ILE A 220 2.93 -2.86 -9.79
CA ILE A 220 3.96 -1.92 -10.29
C ILE A 220 5.34 -2.56 -10.28
N PRO A 221 5.92 -3.01 -9.16
CA PRO A 221 7.21 -3.68 -9.16
C PRO A 221 7.28 -4.84 -10.16
N MET A 222 6.26 -5.66 -10.21
CA MET A 222 6.27 -6.84 -11.06
C MET A 222 6.14 -6.52 -12.55
N MET A 223 5.09 -5.77 -12.92
CA MET A 223 4.70 -5.66 -14.32
C MET A 223 5.30 -4.42 -15.00
N VAL A 224 5.57 -3.35 -14.25
CA VAL A 224 6.09 -2.10 -14.81
C VAL A 224 7.60 -2.00 -14.65
N LEU A 225 8.15 -2.34 -13.49
CA LEU A 225 9.59 -2.21 -13.25
C LEU A 225 10.37 -3.46 -13.65
N GLN A 226 9.88 -4.66 -13.32
CA GLN A 226 10.55 -5.93 -13.66
C GLN A 226 10.07 -6.51 -15.00
N HIS A 227 9.08 -5.91 -15.65
CA HIS A 227 8.50 -6.36 -16.94
C HIS A 227 8.05 -7.83 -16.95
N ARG A 228 7.54 -8.33 -15.81
CA ARG A 228 7.07 -9.71 -15.69
C ARG A 228 5.75 -9.91 -16.42
N ALA A 229 5.54 -11.11 -16.95
CA ALA A 229 4.28 -11.47 -17.59
C ALA A 229 3.12 -11.44 -16.58
N SER A 230 1.93 -11.00 -17.03
CA SER A 230 0.76 -10.83 -16.15
C SER A 230 0.32 -12.13 -15.46
N GLY A 231 0.51 -13.30 -16.12
CA GLY A 231 0.22 -14.62 -15.52
C GLY A 231 1.15 -15.00 -14.38
N GLU A 232 2.37 -14.46 -14.35
CA GLU A 232 3.32 -14.69 -13.27
C GLU A 232 2.84 -14.11 -11.94
N TRP A 233 2.09 -13.00 -11.97
CA TRP A 233 1.49 -12.42 -10.77
C TRP A 233 0.51 -13.41 -10.09
N LEU A 234 -0.33 -14.08 -10.86
CA LEU A 234 -1.20 -15.14 -10.34
C LEU A 234 -0.41 -16.29 -9.73
N GLN A 235 0.63 -16.77 -10.42
CA GLN A 235 1.44 -17.87 -9.91
C GLN A 235 2.14 -17.48 -8.59
N ARG A 236 2.77 -16.32 -8.56
CA ARG A 236 3.46 -15.81 -7.38
C ARG A 236 2.48 -15.60 -6.20
N ALA A 237 1.29 -15.07 -6.46
CA ALA A 237 0.25 -14.90 -5.44
C ALA A 237 -0.21 -16.23 -4.84
N ARG A 238 -0.33 -17.28 -5.66
CA ARG A 238 -0.70 -18.64 -5.19
C ARG A 238 0.42 -19.27 -4.36
N ASP A 239 1.65 -19.20 -4.84
CA ASP A 239 2.81 -19.77 -4.15
C ASP A 239 3.03 -19.11 -2.78
N GLN A 240 2.95 -17.77 -2.72
CA GLN A 240 3.04 -17.03 -1.48
C GLN A 240 1.88 -17.35 -0.55
N PHE A 241 0.66 -17.40 -1.05
CA PHE A 241 -0.51 -17.78 -0.26
C PHE A 241 -0.33 -19.18 0.34
N ASP A 242 0.03 -20.19 -0.45
CA ASP A 242 0.17 -21.55 0.01
C ASP A 242 1.27 -21.67 1.09
N ARG A 243 2.38 -20.96 0.94
CA ARG A 243 3.44 -20.91 1.93
C ARG A 243 2.99 -20.27 3.25
N LEU A 244 2.44 -19.06 3.18
CA LEU A 244 1.97 -18.34 4.38
C LEU A 244 0.80 -19.06 5.07
N TYR A 245 -0.09 -19.68 4.29
CA TYR A 245 -1.18 -20.49 4.83
C TYR A 245 -0.68 -21.73 5.57
N ALA A 246 0.34 -22.39 5.06
CA ALA A 246 0.96 -23.54 5.73
C ALA A 246 1.62 -23.12 7.05
N GLU A 247 2.41 -22.04 7.05
CA GLU A 247 3.06 -21.48 8.25
C GLU A 247 2.04 -20.98 9.27
N GLY A 248 0.94 -20.40 8.78
CA GLY A 248 -0.16 -19.89 9.60
C GLY A 248 -0.87 -20.94 10.43
N GLY A 249 -0.66 -22.22 10.16
CA GLY A 249 -1.10 -23.32 11.03
C GLY A 249 -0.44 -23.31 12.41
N ARG A 250 0.74 -22.74 12.52
CA ARG A 250 1.52 -22.60 13.77
C ARG A 250 1.45 -21.18 14.32
N ASN A 251 1.60 -20.20 13.46
CA ASN A 251 1.59 -18.78 13.81
C ASN A 251 1.03 -17.99 12.62
N PRO A 252 -0.19 -17.42 12.70
CA PRO A 252 -0.85 -16.73 11.60
C PRO A 252 -0.02 -15.63 10.94
N ARG A 253 -0.28 -15.42 9.66
CA ARG A 253 0.39 -14.45 8.78
C ARG A 253 -0.60 -13.46 8.19
N VAL A 254 -0.05 -12.35 7.73
CA VAL A 254 -0.76 -11.37 6.88
C VAL A 254 -0.21 -11.46 5.46
N MET A 255 -1.10 -11.49 4.48
CA MET A 255 -0.76 -11.41 3.07
C MET A 255 -1.46 -10.20 2.46
N ALA A 256 -0.70 -9.33 1.85
CA ALA A 256 -1.21 -8.19 1.09
C ALA A 256 -1.18 -8.48 -0.42
N LEU A 257 -2.16 -7.94 -1.13
CA LEU A 257 -2.24 -7.93 -2.59
C LEU A 257 -2.46 -6.47 -3.02
N ALA A 258 -1.48 -5.86 -3.68
CA ALA A 258 -1.51 -4.46 -4.05
C ALA A 258 -1.65 -4.30 -5.57
N VAL A 259 -2.68 -3.57 -5.99
CA VAL A 259 -3.00 -3.37 -7.41
C VAL A 259 -3.32 -1.91 -7.72
N HIS A 260 -3.08 -1.53 -8.98
CA HIS A 260 -3.41 -0.22 -9.52
C HIS A 260 -4.44 -0.37 -10.65
N PRO A 261 -5.48 0.47 -10.70
CA PRO A 261 -6.53 0.40 -11.70
C PRO A 261 -6.04 0.41 -13.16
N TYR A 262 -5.02 1.21 -13.44
CA TYR A 262 -4.43 1.32 -14.78
C TYR A 262 -3.50 0.16 -15.15
N ILE A 263 -3.16 -0.73 -14.21
CA ILE A 263 -2.33 -1.92 -14.44
C ILE A 263 -3.19 -3.18 -14.41
N SER A 264 -3.68 -3.56 -13.25
CA SER A 264 -4.44 -4.80 -13.07
C SER A 264 -5.88 -4.72 -13.58
N GLY A 265 -6.46 -3.50 -13.69
CA GLY A 265 -7.82 -3.29 -14.22
C GLY A 265 -7.94 -3.32 -15.75
N VAL A 266 -6.86 -3.58 -16.51
CA VAL A 266 -6.93 -3.68 -17.96
C VAL A 266 -7.48 -5.03 -18.42
N PRO A 267 -8.09 -5.13 -19.64
CA PRO A 267 -8.84 -6.32 -20.08
C PRO A 267 -8.05 -7.63 -20.06
N HIS A 268 -6.77 -7.58 -20.43
CA HIS A 268 -5.95 -8.80 -20.52
C HIS A 268 -5.36 -9.24 -19.17
N ARG A 269 -5.45 -8.40 -18.12
CA ARG A 269 -4.88 -8.69 -16.79
C ARG A 269 -5.92 -9.04 -15.74
N ILE A 270 -7.14 -8.49 -15.84
CA ILE A 270 -8.17 -8.65 -14.80
C ILE A 270 -8.46 -10.13 -14.47
N LYS A 271 -8.42 -11.04 -15.44
CA LYS A 271 -8.63 -12.47 -15.22
C LYS A 271 -7.67 -13.10 -14.21
N TYR A 272 -6.43 -12.59 -14.11
CA TYR A 272 -5.46 -13.11 -13.16
C TYR A 272 -5.76 -12.63 -11.74
N PHE A 273 -6.20 -11.39 -11.61
CA PHE A 273 -6.68 -10.85 -10.35
C PHE A 273 -7.89 -11.64 -9.82
N GLU A 274 -8.87 -11.90 -10.66
CA GLU A 274 -10.04 -12.71 -10.32
C GLU A 274 -9.65 -14.12 -9.89
N ALA A 275 -8.75 -14.77 -10.64
CA ALA A 275 -8.32 -16.14 -10.38
C ALA A 275 -7.57 -16.31 -9.05
N VAL A 276 -6.88 -15.27 -8.53
CA VAL A 276 -6.27 -15.30 -7.19
C VAL A 276 -7.35 -15.47 -6.12
N TYR A 277 -8.42 -14.67 -6.18
CA TYR A 277 -9.49 -14.76 -5.17
C TYR A 277 -10.33 -16.03 -5.32
N ASP A 278 -10.57 -16.49 -6.54
CA ASP A 278 -11.24 -17.79 -6.79
C ASP A 278 -10.43 -18.95 -6.21
N TYR A 279 -9.10 -18.82 -6.13
CA TYR A 279 -8.23 -19.78 -5.46
C TYR A 279 -8.30 -19.67 -3.94
N ILE A 280 -8.14 -18.46 -3.41
CA ILE A 280 -8.09 -18.20 -1.96
C ILE A 280 -9.41 -18.56 -1.28
N GLN A 281 -10.55 -18.19 -1.87
CA GLN A 281 -11.87 -18.42 -1.28
C GLN A 281 -12.25 -19.92 -1.17
N LYS A 282 -11.56 -20.80 -1.85
CA LYS A 282 -11.73 -22.25 -1.71
C LYS A 282 -11.08 -22.82 -0.44
N LYS A 283 -10.24 -22.04 0.24
CA LYS A 283 -9.51 -22.48 1.43
C LYS A 283 -10.25 -22.07 2.71
N LYS A 284 -10.32 -22.98 3.68
CA LYS A 284 -10.88 -22.70 5.02
C LYS A 284 -9.85 -21.94 5.86
N GLY A 285 -10.32 -21.19 6.85
CA GLY A 285 -9.41 -20.48 7.77
C GLY A 285 -8.65 -19.33 7.12
N VAL A 286 -9.25 -18.69 6.12
CA VAL A 286 -8.80 -17.42 5.54
C VAL A 286 -9.69 -16.30 6.05
N TRP A 287 -9.08 -15.23 6.53
CA TRP A 287 -9.76 -14.01 6.88
C TRP A 287 -9.51 -12.96 5.79
N LEU A 288 -10.49 -12.79 4.90
CA LEU A 288 -10.50 -11.71 3.93
C LEU A 288 -10.95 -10.44 4.65
N THR A 289 -10.09 -9.41 4.67
CA THR A 289 -10.21 -8.28 5.58
C THR A 289 -9.62 -7.00 4.99
N THR A 290 -9.58 -5.93 5.77
CA THR A 290 -8.97 -4.63 5.45
C THR A 290 -7.78 -4.35 6.37
N GLY A 291 -6.96 -3.34 6.05
CA GLY A 291 -5.84 -2.93 6.88
C GLY A 291 -6.28 -2.44 8.25
N GLU A 292 -7.37 -1.65 8.31
CA GLU A 292 -7.95 -1.17 9.57
C GLU A 292 -8.41 -2.34 10.47
N GLU A 293 -9.05 -3.36 9.90
CA GLU A 293 -9.48 -4.53 10.68
C GLU A 293 -8.30 -5.35 11.22
N ILE A 294 -7.21 -5.45 10.44
CA ILE A 294 -5.97 -6.09 10.91
C ILE A 294 -5.37 -5.29 12.06
N TYR A 295 -5.29 -3.96 11.92
CA TYR A 295 -4.80 -3.06 12.95
C TYR A 295 -5.63 -3.17 14.24
N GLU A 296 -6.97 -3.06 14.14
CA GLU A 296 -7.86 -3.13 15.30
C GLU A 296 -7.75 -4.49 16.01
N TRP A 297 -7.65 -5.56 15.25
CA TRP A 297 -7.45 -6.89 15.82
C TRP A 297 -6.12 -7.01 16.54
N TYR A 298 -5.04 -6.53 15.93
CA TYR A 298 -3.70 -6.55 16.52
C TYR A 298 -3.64 -5.73 17.81
N LYS A 299 -4.25 -4.55 17.84
CA LYS A 299 -4.29 -3.67 19.02
C LYS A 299 -4.82 -4.38 20.28
N VAL A 300 -5.77 -5.29 20.12
CA VAL A 300 -6.38 -6.04 21.22
C VAL A 300 -5.68 -7.38 21.48
N HIS A 301 -5.09 -7.99 20.45
CA HIS A 301 -4.58 -9.37 20.50
C HIS A 301 -3.10 -9.42 20.07
N LYS A 302 -2.25 -8.57 20.63
CA LYS A 302 -0.80 -8.57 20.33
C LYS A 302 -0.17 -9.94 20.60
N TRP A 303 0.84 -10.28 19.78
CA TRP A 303 1.68 -11.46 20.00
C TRP A 303 2.76 -11.26 21.07
#